data_9b7353b73df19bc954921513ac02f702
#
_entry.id   9b7353b73df19bc954921513ac02f702
#
_cell.length_a   1.000
_cell.length_b   1.000
_cell.length_c   1.000
_cell.angle_alpha   90.00
_cell.angle_beta   90.00
_cell.angle_gamma   90.00
#
_symmetry.space_group_name_H-M   'P 1'
#
loop_
_entity.id
_entity.type
_entity.pdbx_description
1 polymer ?
#
loop_
_entity_poly.entity_id
_entity_poly.type
_entity_poly.pdbx_seq_one_letter_code
_entity_poly.pdbx_strand_id
1 'polypeptide(L)'
;MYDLEGKIAIVTGAGGKNGIGRAIATRLAREGADVVVTDVERSVEAIRADDLKDGWEGLPSVVQEIEDLGRKALGLFSDVSDSSQVNEMVNATLERFGKVDILVNNAGSRPGKDRVPVIELEEDAFDEVMRINVKGTYLCSRAIARHMISRGGNGKIIS
;
A
#
# COMPACT_ATOMS: atom_id res chain seq x y z
N MET A 1 3.62 -0.47 23.83
CA MET A 1 4.29 -1.07 22.69
C MET A 1 3.42 -2.24 22.26
N TYR A 2 2.99 -2.29 21.03
CA TYR A 2 2.20 -3.40 20.49
C TYR A 2 3.18 -4.51 20.10
N ASP A 3 2.80 -5.76 20.28
CA ASP A 3 3.59 -6.90 19.82
C ASP A 3 3.00 -7.44 18.53
N LEU A 4 3.67 -7.13 17.41
CA LEU A 4 3.33 -7.61 16.08
C LEU A 4 4.32 -8.67 15.58
N GLU A 5 5.13 -9.26 16.45
CA GLU A 5 6.08 -10.30 16.09
C GLU A 5 5.38 -11.45 15.37
N GLY A 6 5.93 -11.85 14.21
CA GLY A 6 5.35 -12.87 13.36
C GLY A 6 4.06 -12.47 12.63
N LYS A 7 3.62 -11.21 12.68
CA LYS A 7 2.52 -10.69 11.85
C LYS A 7 3.03 -10.24 10.50
N ILE A 8 2.23 -10.43 9.47
CA ILE A 8 2.48 -9.97 8.11
C ILE A 8 1.47 -8.88 7.77
N ALA A 9 1.99 -7.70 7.44
CA ALA A 9 1.17 -6.55 7.07
C ALA A 9 1.35 -6.17 5.60
N ILE A 10 0.27 -5.79 4.93
CA ILE A 10 0.32 -5.13 3.62
C ILE A 10 -0.11 -3.67 3.81
N VAL A 11 0.68 -2.74 3.26
CA VAL A 11 0.35 -1.31 3.23
C VAL A 11 0.37 -0.82 1.80
N THR A 12 -0.78 -0.38 1.28
CA THR A 12 -0.90 0.12 -0.09
C THR A 12 -0.60 1.62 -0.17
N GLY A 13 -0.04 2.09 -1.31
CA GLY A 13 0.29 3.50 -1.52
C GLY A 13 1.44 3.99 -0.62
N ALA A 14 2.48 3.18 -0.42
CA ALA A 14 3.52 3.47 0.57
C ALA A 14 4.81 4.09 0.01
N GLY A 15 4.93 4.32 -1.31
CA GLY A 15 6.18 4.78 -1.94
C GLY A 15 6.53 6.26 -1.74
N GLY A 16 5.65 7.06 -1.15
CA GLY A 16 5.91 8.48 -0.93
C GLY A 16 6.83 8.77 0.25
N LYS A 17 7.92 9.55 0.05
CA LYS A 17 8.90 9.90 1.09
C LYS A 17 8.27 10.48 2.37
N ASN A 18 7.34 11.41 2.22
CA ASN A 18 6.62 12.04 3.31
C ASN A 18 5.16 11.53 3.39
N GLY A 19 4.92 10.30 2.88
CA GLY A 19 3.59 9.71 2.79
C GLY A 19 3.15 9.04 4.09
N ILE A 20 1.83 9.04 4.31
CA ILE A 20 1.20 8.35 5.45
C ILE A 20 1.50 6.85 5.36
N GLY A 21 1.46 6.23 4.16
CA GLY A 21 1.73 4.82 3.96
C GLY A 21 3.12 4.39 4.41
N ARG A 22 4.17 5.18 4.08
CA ARG A 22 5.52 4.95 4.61
C ARG A 22 5.56 5.00 6.15
N ALA A 23 4.94 6.03 6.73
CA ALA A 23 4.91 6.18 8.19
C ALA A 23 4.21 5.00 8.89
N ILE A 24 3.11 4.50 8.31
CA ILE A 24 2.41 3.31 8.79
C ILE A 24 3.29 2.07 8.64
N ALA A 25 3.89 1.85 7.47
CA ALA A 25 4.73 0.68 7.20
C ALA A 25 5.92 0.60 8.17
N THR A 26 6.67 1.69 8.33
CA THR A 26 7.80 1.75 9.25
C THR A 26 7.35 1.62 10.72
N ARG A 27 6.16 2.13 11.08
CA ARG A 27 5.62 1.93 12.42
C ARG A 27 5.26 0.47 12.69
N LEU A 28 4.59 -0.22 11.77
CA LEU A 28 4.28 -1.64 11.90
C LEU A 28 5.56 -2.49 12.02
N ALA A 29 6.59 -2.16 11.25
CA ALA A 29 7.90 -2.80 11.33
C ALA A 29 8.55 -2.62 12.72
N ARG A 30 8.54 -1.41 13.28
CA ARG A 30 9.05 -1.13 14.64
C ARG A 30 8.31 -1.89 15.73
N GLU A 31 7.05 -2.23 15.51
CA GLU A 31 6.26 -3.06 16.44
C GLU A 31 6.40 -4.57 16.17
N GLY A 32 7.29 -4.98 15.24
CA GLY A 32 7.66 -6.38 15.01
C GLY A 32 7.04 -7.06 13.80
N ALA A 33 6.22 -6.37 12.99
CA ALA A 33 5.65 -6.97 11.79
C ALA A 33 6.68 -7.05 10.64
N ASP A 34 6.58 -8.10 9.82
CA ASP A 34 7.14 -8.10 8.49
C ASP A 34 6.14 -7.41 7.54
N VAL A 35 6.64 -6.61 6.58
CA VAL A 35 5.76 -5.69 5.86
C VAL A 35 5.92 -5.80 4.34
N VAL A 36 4.79 -5.92 3.65
CA VAL A 36 4.69 -5.73 2.21
C VAL A 36 4.23 -4.30 1.95
N VAL A 37 4.96 -3.57 1.12
CA VAL A 37 4.61 -2.21 0.71
C VAL A 37 4.32 -2.18 -0.77
N THR A 38 3.23 -1.51 -1.14
CA THR A 38 2.88 -1.38 -2.56
C THR A 38 2.66 0.07 -2.95
N ASP A 39 2.90 0.38 -4.22
CA ASP A 39 2.53 1.63 -4.86
C ASP A 39 2.38 1.38 -6.36
N VAL A 40 1.83 2.32 -7.11
CA VAL A 40 1.89 2.29 -8.57
C VAL A 40 3.32 2.57 -9.04
N GLU A 41 3.71 1.96 -10.15
CA GLU A 41 4.97 2.31 -10.80
C GLU A 41 4.93 3.76 -11.25
N ARG A 42 5.96 4.51 -10.94
CA ARG A 42 6.07 5.94 -11.28
C ARG A 42 7.29 6.17 -12.13
N SER A 43 7.15 6.95 -13.17
CA SER A 43 8.32 7.45 -13.88
C SER A 43 9.18 8.35 -12.97
N VAL A 44 10.45 8.45 -13.26
CA VAL A 44 11.39 9.30 -12.51
C VAL A 44 10.88 10.76 -12.46
N GLU A 45 10.27 11.23 -13.55
CA GLU A 45 9.70 12.57 -13.66
C GLU A 45 8.49 12.79 -12.73
N ALA A 46 7.80 11.70 -12.36
CA ALA A 46 6.67 11.75 -11.43
C ALA A 46 7.10 11.71 -9.95
N ILE A 47 8.37 11.43 -9.67
CA ILE A 47 8.96 11.57 -8.34
C ILE A 47 9.35 13.04 -8.15
N ARG A 48 9.07 13.60 -6.98
CA ARG A 48 9.40 15.01 -6.71
C ARG A 48 10.91 15.22 -6.81
N ALA A 49 11.31 16.29 -7.48
CA ALA A 49 12.72 16.61 -7.71
C ALA A 49 13.54 16.71 -6.40
N ASP A 50 12.92 17.20 -5.32
CA ASP A 50 13.57 17.26 -4.01
C ASP A 50 13.77 15.87 -3.38
N ASP A 51 12.83 14.94 -3.58
CA ASP A 51 12.95 13.56 -3.10
C ASP A 51 14.10 12.85 -3.81
N LEU A 52 14.27 13.08 -5.14
CA LEU A 52 15.38 12.53 -5.93
C LEU A 52 16.75 13.08 -5.48
N LYS A 53 16.85 14.37 -5.15
CA LYS A 53 18.10 14.97 -4.63
C LYS A 53 18.56 14.32 -3.33
N ASP A 54 17.61 13.87 -2.52
CA ASP A 54 17.90 13.18 -1.25
C ASP A 54 18.07 11.66 -1.44
N GLY A 55 18.17 11.16 -2.68
CA GLY A 55 18.36 9.75 -3.00
C GLY A 55 17.13 8.88 -2.75
N TRP A 56 15.91 9.47 -2.69
CA TRP A 56 14.68 8.71 -2.49
C TRP A 56 14.22 8.03 -3.78
N GLU A 57 14.08 6.71 -3.73
CA GLU A 57 13.73 5.85 -4.89
C GLU A 57 12.30 5.27 -4.82
N GLY A 58 11.47 5.81 -3.92
CA GLY A 58 10.10 5.29 -3.74
C GLY A 58 10.04 4.02 -2.91
N LEU A 59 9.38 2.96 -3.44
CA LEU A 59 9.26 1.68 -2.74
C LEU A 59 10.59 1.05 -2.33
N PRO A 60 11.66 1.03 -3.14
CA PRO A 60 12.96 0.51 -2.72
C PRO A 60 13.48 1.15 -1.44
N SER A 61 13.33 2.47 -1.30
CA SER A 61 13.75 3.17 -0.08
C SER A 61 12.95 2.77 1.16
N VAL A 62 11.63 2.53 0.99
CA VAL A 62 10.78 2.06 2.10
C VAL A 62 11.14 0.62 2.51
N VAL A 63 11.41 -0.25 1.53
CA VAL A 63 11.87 -1.61 1.78
C VAL A 63 13.16 -1.58 2.60
N GLN A 64 14.16 -0.79 2.19
CA GLN A 64 15.43 -0.66 2.90
C GLN A 64 15.21 -0.17 4.35
N GLU A 65 14.37 0.84 4.56
CA GLU A 65 14.05 1.31 5.92
C GLU A 65 13.45 0.22 6.82
N ILE A 66 12.60 -0.64 6.27
CA ILE A 66 12.00 -1.75 7.03
C ILE A 66 13.06 -2.81 7.34
N GLU A 67 13.95 -3.12 6.39
CA GLU A 67 15.05 -4.06 6.57
C GLU A 67 16.08 -3.55 7.59
N ASP A 68 16.38 -2.26 7.60
CA ASP A 68 17.25 -1.62 8.60
C ASP A 68 16.69 -1.71 10.04
N LEU A 69 15.36 -1.87 10.17
CA LEU A 69 14.70 -2.17 11.44
C LEU A 69 14.76 -3.66 11.84
N GLY A 70 15.45 -4.50 11.03
CA GLY A 70 15.60 -5.93 11.27
C GLY A 70 14.36 -6.76 10.90
N ARG A 71 13.45 -6.19 10.06
CA ARG A 71 12.24 -6.89 9.60
C ARG A 71 12.38 -7.31 8.14
N LYS A 72 11.59 -8.31 7.72
CA LYS A 72 11.52 -8.68 6.31
C LYS A 72 10.57 -7.74 5.60
N ALA A 73 10.97 -7.30 4.41
CA ALA A 73 10.15 -6.46 3.55
C ALA A 73 9.94 -7.08 2.16
N LEU A 74 8.89 -6.64 1.48
CA LEU A 74 8.64 -6.92 0.06
C LEU A 74 8.00 -5.68 -0.56
N GLY A 75 8.65 -5.13 -1.59
CA GLY A 75 8.10 -4.03 -2.39
C GLY A 75 7.47 -4.56 -3.67
N LEU A 76 6.23 -4.16 -3.97
CA LEU A 76 5.51 -4.59 -5.17
C LEU A 76 4.85 -3.39 -5.85
N PHE A 77 5.04 -3.24 -7.16
CA PHE A 77 4.24 -2.29 -7.93
C PHE A 77 2.87 -2.90 -8.20
N SER A 78 1.81 -2.17 -7.84
CA SER A 78 0.43 -2.64 -7.98
C SER A 78 -0.54 -1.46 -8.02
N ASP A 79 -1.36 -1.39 -9.08
CA ASP A 79 -2.54 -0.52 -9.10
C ASP A 79 -3.67 -1.22 -8.36
N VAL A 80 -4.07 -0.68 -7.21
CA VAL A 80 -5.14 -1.24 -6.37
C VAL A 80 -6.49 -1.31 -7.08
N SER A 81 -6.70 -0.52 -8.13
CA SER A 81 -7.93 -0.51 -8.92
C SER A 81 -7.99 -1.57 -10.03
N ASP A 82 -6.89 -2.30 -10.23
CA ASP A 82 -6.77 -3.43 -11.15
C ASP A 82 -6.82 -4.75 -10.38
N SER A 83 -7.85 -5.55 -10.67
CA SER A 83 -8.07 -6.82 -9.96
C SER A 83 -6.99 -7.87 -10.24
N SER A 84 -6.33 -7.85 -11.40
CA SER A 84 -5.22 -8.78 -11.71
C SER A 84 -4.01 -8.45 -10.85
N GLN A 85 -3.60 -7.17 -10.84
CA GLN A 85 -2.46 -6.72 -10.05
C GLN A 85 -2.68 -6.91 -8.55
N VAL A 86 -3.91 -6.69 -8.05
CA VAL A 86 -4.27 -7.00 -6.65
C VAL A 86 -4.11 -8.49 -6.35
N ASN A 87 -4.54 -9.38 -7.25
CA ASN A 87 -4.37 -10.82 -7.06
C ASN A 87 -2.89 -11.22 -7.11
N GLU A 88 -2.10 -10.64 -8.01
CA GLU A 88 -0.65 -10.85 -8.10
C GLU A 88 0.06 -10.41 -6.81
N MET A 89 -0.29 -9.23 -6.27
CA MET A 89 0.21 -8.74 -4.98
C MET A 89 -0.09 -9.73 -3.85
N VAL A 90 -1.32 -10.24 -3.78
CA VAL A 90 -1.70 -11.23 -2.75
C VAL A 90 -0.92 -12.52 -2.93
N ASN A 91 -0.82 -13.05 -4.14
CA ASN A 91 -0.09 -14.28 -4.42
C ASN A 91 1.39 -14.16 -4.05
N ALA A 92 2.07 -13.09 -4.50
CA ALA A 92 3.47 -12.84 -4.16
C ALA A 92 3.68 -12.71 -2.64
N THR A 93 2.73 -12.07 -1.94
CA THR A 93 2.77 -11.99 -0.47
C THR A 93 2.65 -13.37 0.17
N LEU A 94 1.72 -14.20 -0.30
CA LEU A 94 1.51 -15.55 0.22
C LEU A 94 2.68 -16.49 -0.08
N GLU A 95 3.28 -16.40 -1.27
CA GLU A 95 4.51 -17.13 -1.62
C GLU A 95 5.67 -16.76 -0.72
N ARG A 96 5.83 -15.47 -0.40
CA ARG A 96 6.97 -14.98 0.38
C ARG A 96 6.82 -15.22 1.88
N PHE A 97 5.59 -15.05 2.43
CA PHE A 97 5.33 -15.00 3.87
C PHE A 97 4.31 -16.03 4.37
N GLY A 98 3.60 -16.71 3.48
CA GLY A 98 2.61 -17.76 3.81
C GLY A 98 1.27 -17.25 4.32
N LYS A 99 1.15 -15.96 4.68
CA LYS A 99 -0.07 -15.38 5.25
C LYS A 99 -0.13 -13.87 5.13
N VAL A 100 -1.31 -13.30 5.41
CA VAL A 100 -1.53 -11.88 5.67
C VAL A 100 -2.36 -11.72 6.93
N ASP A 101 -1.90 -10.95 7.89
CA ASP A 101 -2.58 -10.68 9.16
C ASP A 101 -3.22 -9.28 9.19
N ILE A 102 -2.61 -8.31 8.51
CA ILE A 102 -3.03 -6.91 8.51
C ILE A 102 -3.03 -6.38 7.08
N LEU A 103 -4.12 -5.74 6.68
CA LEU A 103 -4.20 -4.94 5.47
C LEU A 103 -4.47 -3.49 5.85
N VAL A 104 -3.67 -2.56 5.30
CA VAL A 104 -3.91 -1.13 5.38
C VAL A 104 -4.16 -0.59 3.97
N ASN A 105 -5.40 -0.25 3.67
CA ASN A 105 -5.81 0.42 2.44
C ASN A 105 -5.49 1.91 2.58
N ASN A 106 -4.25 2.28 2.30
CA ASN A 106 -3.80 3.67 2.34
C ASN A 106 -3.67 4.29 0.94
N ALA A 107 -3.61 3.48 -0.11
CA ALA A 107 -3.58 3.99 -1.48
C ALA A 107 -4.80 4.87 -1.77
N GLY A 108 -4.56 6.01 -2.40
CA GLY A 108 -5.59 6.95 -2.81
C GLY A 108 -5.14 7.77 -4.01
N SER A 109 -6.10 8.34 -4.72
CA SER A 109 -5.84 9.25 -5.83
C SER A 109 -5.03 10.47 -5.33
N ARG A 110 -4.10 10.92 -6.16
CA ARG A 110 -3.36 12.15 -5.85
C ARG A 110 -4.27 13.36 -6.03
N PRO A 111 -4.14 14.37 -5.16
CA PRO A 111 -4.81 15.64 -5.37
C PRO A 111 -4.49 16.21 -6.75
N GLY A 112 -5.49 16.60 -7.49
CA GLY A 112 -5.33 17.10 -8.86
C GLY A 112 -6.60 17.75 -9.36
N LYS A 113 -7.11 17.28 -10.47
CA LYS A 113 -8.31 17.78 -11.15
C LYS A 113 -9.58 17.67 -10.31
N ASP A 114 -9.58 16.85 -9.26
CA ASP A 114 -10.66 16.68 -8.31
C ASP A 114 -10.79 17.82 -7.27
N ARG A 115 -9.78 18.70 -7.17
CA ARG A 115 -9.77 19.79 -6.19
C ARG A 115 -10.37 21.09 -6.74
N VAL A 116 -11.61 21.00 -7.16
CA VAL A 116 -12.41 22.10 -7.70
C VAL A 116 -13.78 22.10 -7.03
N PRO A 117 -14.57 23.22 -7.11
CA PRO A 117 -15.96 23.21 -6.71
C PRO A 117 -16.74 22.10 -7.42
N VAL A 118 -17.71 21.49 -6.75
CA VAL A 118 -18.44 20.32 -7.28
C VAL A 118 -19.12 20.60 -8.63
N ILE A 119 -19.50 21.84 -8.88
CA ILE A 119 -20.15 22.27 -10.13
C ILE A 119 -19.16 22.39 -11.31
N GLU A 120 -17.86 22.31 -11.03
CA GLU A 120 -16.75 22.37 -12.00
C GLU A 120 -16.01 21.03 -12.11
N LEU A 121 -16.41 20.04 -11.30
CA LEU A 121 -15.78 18.73 -11.26
C LEU A 121 -16.18 17.92 -12.51
N GLU A 122 -15.22 17.65 -13.35
CA GLU A 122 -15.40 16.79 -14.53
C GLU A 122 -15.64 15.32 -14.10
N GLU A 123 -16.52 14.62 -14.84
CA GLU A 123 -16.92 13.24 -14.56
C GLU A 123 -15.69 12.29 -14.54
N ASP A 124 -14.76 12.44 -15.48
CA ASP A 124 -13.55 11.63 -15.54
C ASP A 124 -12.68 11.77 -14.26
N ALA A 125 -12.59 12.97 -13.71
CA ALA A 125 -11.84 13.20 -12.48
C ALA A 125 -12.53 12.57 -11.27
N PHE A 126 -13.86 12.65 -11.21
CA PHE A 126 -14.67 11.93 -10.21
C PHE A 126 -14.48 10.42 -10.32
N ASP A 127 -14.59 9.86 -11.53
CA ASP A 127 -14.48 8.43 -11.78
C ASP A 127 -13.08 7.90 -11.41
N GLU A 128 -12.02 8.67 -11.68
CA GLU A 128 -10.66 8.30 -11.26
C GLU A 128 -10.55 8.19 -9.74
N VAL A 129 -11.08 9.17 -9.00
CA VAL A 129 -11.09 9.15 -7.53
C VAL A 129 -11.87 7.94 -7.02
N MET A 130 -13.06 7.68 -7.55
CA MET A 130 -13.90 6.54 -7.15
C MET A 130 -13.23 5.20 -7.49
N ARG A 131 -12.58 5.12 -8.65
CA ARG A 131 -11.85 3.93 -9.09
C ARG A 131 -10.72 3.56 -8.13
N ILE A 132 -9.93 4.54 -7.70
CA ILE A 132 -8.78 4.28 -6.82
C ILE A 132 -9.24 4.12 -5.38
N ASN A 133 -9.96 5.10 -4.83
CA ASN A 133 -10.24 5.17 -3.38
C ASN A 133 -11.32 4.17 -2.94
N VAL A 134 -12.34 3.93 -3.79
CA VAL A 134 -13.47 3.06 -3.44
C VAL A 134 -13.26 1.66 -4.00
N LYS A 135 -13.13 1.53 -5.33
CA LYS A 135 -12.95 0.22 -5.95
C LYS A 135 -11.65 -0.43 -5.52
N GLY A 136 -10.53 0.33 -5.43
CA GLY A 136 -9.24 -0.19 -4.98
C GLY A 136 -9.32 -0.76 -3.55
N THR A 137 -9.89 0.00 -2.63
CA THR A 137 -10.14 -0.46 -1.24
C THR A 137 -11.00 -1.73 -1.21
N TYR A 138 -12.05 -1.79 -2.04
CA TYR A 138 -12.91 -2.98 -2.16
C TYR A 138 -12.13 -4.18 -2.68
N LEU A 139 -11.36 -4.04 -3.76
CA LEU A 139 -10.63 -5.16 -4.37
C LEU A 139 -9.58 -5.76 -3.42
N CYS A 140 -8.76 -4.91 -2.80
CA CYS A 140 -7.77 -5.34 -1.81
C CYS A 140 -8.43 -6.02 -0.61
N SER A 141 -9.47 -5.38 -0.05
CA SER A 141 -10.19 -5.92 1.11
C SER A 141 -10.82 -7.26 0.80
N ARG A 142 -11.47 -7.40 -0.38
CA ARG A 142 -12.10 -8.67 -0.82
C ARG A 142 -11.08 -9.79 -0.96
N ALA A 143 -9.94 -9.52 -1.61
CA ALA A 143 -8.91 -10.52 -1.85
C ALA A 143 -8.29 -11.01 -0.53
N ILE A 144 -7.92 -10.09 0.34
CA ILE A 144 -7.30 -10.40 1.63
C ILE A 144 -8.32 -11.02 2.61
N ALA A 145 -9.56 -10.55 2.67
CA ALA A 145 -10.59 -11.16 3.53
C ALA A 145 -10.86 -12.62 3.16
N ARG A 146 -10.89 -12.97 1.87
CA ARG A 146 -11.01 -14.36 1.43
C ARG A 146 -9.89 -15.23 1.99
N HIS A 147 -8.63 -14.76 1.92
CA HIS A 147 -7.50 -15.44 2.50
C HIS A 147 -7.62 -15.55 4.03
N MET A 148 -7.96 -14.46 4.73
CA MET A 148 -8.12 -14.47 6.18
C MET A 148 -9.21 -15.46 6.63
N ILE A 149 -10.33 -15.52 5.93
CA ILE A 149 -11.42 -16.46 6.21
C ILE A 149 -10.99 -17.91 5.97
N SER A 150 -10.31 -18.21 4.85
CA SER A 150 -9.88 -19.57 4.51
C SER A 150 -8.92 -20.18 5.52
N ARG A 151 -8.16 -19.36 6.25
CA ARG A 151 -7.25 -19.81 7.33
C ARG A 151 -7.85 -19.75 8.74
N GLY A 152 -9.18 -19.64 8.88
CA GLY A 152 -9.88 -19.69 10.16
C GLY A 152 -10.17 -18.32 10.80
N GLY A 153 -10.05 -17.23 10.05
CA GLY A 153 -10.27 -15.86 10.54
C GLY A 153 -9.03 -15.29 11.27
N ASN A 154 -9.22 -14.19 11.97
CA ASN A 154 -8.17 -13.44 12.67
C ASN A 154 -7.27 -12.59 11.76
N GLY A 155 -7.79 -11.47 11.31
CA GLY A 155 -7.06 -10.43 10.62
C GLY A 155 -7.63 -9.06 10.91
N LYS A 156 -6.93 -8.03 10.50
CA LYS A 156 -7.36 -6.64 10.57
C LYS A 156 -7.31 -6.01 9.19
N ILE A 157 -8.39 -5.34 8.81
CA ILE A 157 -8.44 -4.50 7.60
C ILE A 157 -8.74 -3.09 8.06
N ILE A 158 -7.91 -2.15 7.65
CA ILE A 158 -7.95 -0.73 8.00
C ILE A 158 -8.07 0.07 6.69
N SER A 159 -8.95 1.07 6.67
CA SER A 159 -9.15 1.98 5.53
C SER A 159 -9.29 3.40 6.01
#